data_0a099214f2fe70db56488f6c9e9b3c90
#
_entry.id   0a099214f2fe70db56488f6c9e9b3c90
#
_cell.length_a   1.000
_cell.length_b   1.000
_cell.length_c   1.000
_cell.angle_alpha   90.00
_cell.angle_beta   90.00
_cell.angle_gamma   90.00
#
_symmetry.space_group_name_H-M   'P 1'
#
loop_
_entity.id
_entity.type
_entity.pdbx_description
1 polymer ?
#
loop_
_entity_poly.entity_id
_entity_poly.type
_entity_poly.pdbx_seq_one_letter_code
_entity_poly.pdbx_strand_id
1 'polypeptide(L)'
;VRAKMVTDPADYKWSSYRCNGLGVKTKLLTPHPVYLDLGSTKASRLLNYRGSFCSAIDQELLPDIRYSLNKALVLGTQQFKTEVEVLTGRRVRPARRKRKSV
;
A
#
# COMPACT_ATOMS: atom_id res chain seq x y z
N VAL A 1 5.54 -12.13 5.92
CA VAL A 1 4.54 -13.16 5.62
C VAL A 1 4.67 -13.63 4.18
N ARG A 2 4.47 -12.74 3.19
CA ARG A 2 4.58 -13.12 1.76
C ARG A 2 5.99 -13.57 1.35
N ALA A 3 7.03 -13.00 1.95
CA ALA A 3 8.42 -13.41 1.72
C ALA A 3 8.79 -14.69 2.49
N LYS A 4 7.84 -15.32 3.16
CA LYS A 4 8.00 -16.55 3.96
C LYS A 4 9.02 -16.44 5.10
N MET A 5 9.30 -15.22 5.55
CA MET A 5 10.19 -14.96 6.69
C MET A 5 9.50 -15.25 8.02
N VAL A 6 8.20 -14.97 8.12
CA VAL A 6 7.35 -15.21 9.29
C VAL A 6 5.98 -15.69 8.85
N THR A 7 5.26 -16.43 9.70
CA THR A 7 3.89 -16.87 9.47
C THR A 7 2.87 -15.84 9.95
N ASP A 8 3.16 -15.15 11.06
CA ASP A 8 2.33 -14.08 11.62
C ASP A 8 3.07 -12.75 11.51
N PRO A 9 2.41 -11.67 11.02
CA PRO A 9 3.05 -10.34 10.95
C PRO A 9 3.61 -9.86 12.29
N ALA A 10 3.01 -10.27 13.42
CA ALA A 10 3.47 -9.90 14.76
C ALA A 10 4.85 -10.46 15.11
N ASP A 11 5.28 -11.54 14.45
CA ASP A 11 6.58 -12.18 14.68
C ASP A 11 7.73 -11.41 14.03
N TYR A 12 7.43 -10.51 13.10
CA TYR A 12 8.43 -9.67 12.43
C TYR A 12 8.57 -8.33 13.15
N LYS A 13 9.65 -8.17 13.90
CA LYS A 13 9.87 -7.00 14.78
C LYS A 13 10.25 -5.71 14.03
N TRP A 14 10.67 -5.79 12.76
CA TRP A 14 11.16 -4.66 11.97
C TRP A 14 10.06 -3.94 11.18
N SER A 15 8.79 -4.16 11.51
CA SER A 15 7.67 -3.48 10.89
C SER A 15 6.86 -2.70 11.90
N SER A 16 5.95 -1.86 11.41
CA SER A 16 5.02 -1.09 12.24
C SER A 16 3.83 -1.91 12.78
N TYR A 17 3.72 -3.19 12.42
CA TYR A 17 2.56 -4.02 12.79
C TYR A 17 2.37 -4.11 14.31
N ARG A 18 3.43 -4.32 15.08
CA ARG A 18 3.32 -4.41 16.55
C ARG A 18 2.81 -3.12 17.17
N CYS A 19 3.20 -1.97 16.62
CA CYS A 19 2.70 -0.68 17.08
C CYS A 19 1.24 -0.46 16.68
N ASN A 20 0.93 -0.61 15.40
CA ASN A 20 -0.38 -0.27 14.84
C ASN A 20 -1.46 -1.33 15.12
N GLY A 21 -1.07 -2.59 15.25
CA GLY A 21 -2.00 -3.71 15.48
C GLY A 21 -2.07 -4.20 16.92
N LEU A 22 -0.97 -4.14 17.65
CA LEU A 22 -0.87 -4.69 19.02
C LEU A 22 -0.69 -3.62 20.09
N GLY A 23 -0.51 -2.36 19.71
CA GLY A 23 -0.38 -1.24 20.64
C GLY A 23 0.97 -1.15 21.34
N VAL A 24 2.00 -1.78 20.83
CA VAL A 24 3.37 -1.65 21.36
C VAL A 24 3.87 -0.24 21.14
N LYS A 25 4.28 0.43 22.20
CA LYS A 25 4.77 1.82 22.14
C LYS A 25 6.13 1.89 21.45
N THR A 26 6.28 2.84 20.53
CA THR A 26 7.56 3.16 19.89
C THR A 26 7.67 4.65 19.65
N LYS A 27 8.89 5.19 19.78
CA LYS A 27 9.19 6.60 19.45
C LYS A 27 9.51 6.78 17.97
N LEU A 28 9.67 5.70 17.20
CA LEU A 28 10.07 5.73 15.79
C LEU A 28 8.91 6.03 14.84
N LEU A 29 7.66 5.82 15.27
CA LEU A 29 6.49 5.93 14.42
C LEU A 29 5.62 7.11 14.83
N THR A 30 5.18 7.87 13.84
CA THR A 30 4.13 8.88 13.95
C THR A 30 2.87 8.35 13.30
N PRO A 31 1.71 8.37 13.99
CA PRO A 31 0.46 7.87 13.41
C PRO A 31 0.09 8.63 12.14
N HIS A 32 -0.22 7.89 11.07
CA HIS A 32 -0.71 8.47 9.82
C HIS A 32 -2.20 8.80 9.95
N PRO A 33 -2.71 9.89 9.32
CA PRO A 33 -4.13 10.21 9.35
C PRO A 33 -5.05 9.08 8.92
N VAL A 34 -4.69 8.30 7.90
CA VAL A 34 -5.45 7.12 7.47
C VAL A 34 -5.56 6.08 8.57
N TYR A 35 -4.51 5.87 9.36
CA TYR A 35 -4.53 4.96 10.51
C TYR A 35 -5.48 5.49 11.61
N LEU A 36 -5.44 6.78 11.89
CA LEU A 36 -6.31 7.41 12.89
C LEU A 36 -7.79 7.33 12.51
N ASP A 37 -8.09 7.30 11.22
CA ASP A 37 -9.45 7.17 10.69
C ASP A 37 -10.02 5.74 10.79
N LEU A 38 -9.20 4.73 11.15
CA LEU A 38 -9.66 3.35 11.33
C LEU A 38 -10.60 3.19 12.52
N GLY A 39 -10.57 4.09 13.48
CA GLY A 39 -11.45 4.04 14.64
C GLY A 39 -11.35 5.27 15.50
N SER A 40 -12.41 5.56 16.28
CA SER A 40 -12.46 6.70 17.20
C SER A 40 -11.66 6.48 18.48
N THR A 41 -11.41 5.21 18.85
CA THR A 41 -10.64 4.83 20.03
C THR A 41 -9.40 4.04 19.65
N LYS A 42 -8.42 4.01 20.55
CA LYS A 42 -7.20 3.21 20.35
C LYS A 42 -7.53 1.72 20.13
N ALA A 43 -8.42 1.16 20.95
CA ALA A 43 -8.82 -0.24 20.84
C ALA A 43 -9.48 -0.56 19.50
N SER A 44 -10.37 0.31 19.01
CA SER A 44 -10.98 0.20 17.68
C SER A 44 -9.95 0.22 16.57
N ARG A 45 -9.00 1.14 16.62
CA ARG A 45 -7.94 1.24 15.60
C ARG A 45 -7.07 -0.02 15.55
N LEU A 46 -6.67 -0.54 16.71
CA LEU A 46 -5.89 -1.77 16.79
C LEU A 46 -6.63 -2.96 16.19
N LEU A 47 -7.90 -3.12 16.53
CA LEU A 47 -8.73 -4.22 16.03
C LEU A 47 -8.93 -4.13 14.52
N ASN A 48 -9.28 -2.96 14.00
CA ASN A 48 -9.49 -2.74 12.58
C ASN A 48 -8.19 -2.89 11.77
N TYR A 49 -7.08 -2.45 12.30
CA TYR A 49 -5.78 -2.64 11.67
C TYR A 49 -5.42 -4.12 11.54
N ARG A 50 -5.56 -4.88 12.63
CA ARG A 50 -5.32 -6.34 12.59
C ARG A 50 -6.26 -7.04 11.60
N GLY A 51 -7.53 -6.61 11.56
CA GLY A 51 -8.52 -7.18 10.63
C GLY A 51 -8.13 -7.04 9.17
N SER A 52 -7.40 -5.99 8.79
CA SER A 52 -6.95 -5.80 7.40
C SER A 52 -5.96 -6.87 6.93
N PHE A 53 -5.29 -7.58 7.84
CA PHE A 53 -4.37 -8.68 7.52
C PHE A 53 -5.04 -10.04 7.44
N CYS A 54 -6.34 -10.14 7.76
CA CYS A 54 -7.10 -11.38 7.68
C CYS A 54 -7.52 -11.73 6.26
N SER A 55 -7.53 -10.75 5.35
CA SER A 55 -7.89 -10.92 3.95
C SER A 55 -6.64 -10.98 3.08
N ALA A 56 -6.60 -11.94 2.15
CA ALA A 56 -5.56 -11.97 1.12
C ALA A 56 -5.75 -10.82 0.14
N ILE A 57 -4.65 -10.30 -0.41
CA ILE A 57 -4.71 -9.36 -1.52
C ILE A 57 -5.29 -10.09 -2.73
N ASP A 58 -6.20 -9.42 -3.47
CA ASP A 58 -6.75 -9.94 -4.71
C ASP A 58 -5.63 -10.33 -5.68
N GLN A 59 -5.68 -11.57 -6.17
CA GLN A 59 -4.67 -12.08 -7.09
C GLN A 59 -4.63 -11.31 -8.42
N GLU A 60 -5.74 -10.72 -8.83
CA GLU A 60 -5.81 -9.89 -10.03
C GLU A 60 -5.13 -8.52 -9.83
N LEU A 61 -5.12 -8.02 -8.61
CA LEU A 61 -4.49 -6.74 -8.27
C LEU A 61 -2.96 -6.83 -8.18
N LEU A 62 -2.42 -7.98 -7.78
CA LEU A 62 -0.97 -8.16 -7.61
C LEU A 62 -0.15 -7.88 -8.87
N PRO A 63 -0.52 -8.39 -10.07
CA PRO A 63 0.20 -8.06 -11.30
C PRO A 63 0.20 -6.56 -11.61
N ASP A 64 -0.93 -5.88 -11.37
CA ASP A 64 -1.05 -4.44 -11.60
C ASP A 64 -0.14 -3.64 -10.65
N ILE A 65 -0.08 -4.02 -9.39
CA ILE A 65 0.82 -3.39 -8.40
C ILE A 65 2.28 -3.57 -8.83
N ARG A 66 2.69 -4.79 -9.17
CA ARG A 66 4.06 -5.10 -9.61
C ARG A 66 4.44 -4.35 -10.87
N TYR A 67 3.55 -4.31 -11.85
CA TYR A 67 3.78 -3.59 -13.10
C TYR A 67 3.96 -2.10 -12.87
N SER A 68 3.07 -1.48 -12.09
CA SER A 68 3.15 -0.05 -11.79
C SER A 68 4.41 0.32 -11.03
N LEU A 69 4.83 -0.49 -10.05
CA LEU A 69 6.07 -0.28 -9.31
C LEU A 69 7.31 -0.41 -10.21
N ASN A 70 7.36 -1.45 -11.05
CA ASN A 70 8.52 -1.70 -11.92
C ASN A 70 8.68 -0.64 -13.01
N LYS A 71 7.59 -0.04 -13.46
CA LYS A 71 7.58 0.99 -14.51
C LYS A 71 7.49 2.40 -13.97
N ALA A 72 7.49 2.57 -12.64
CA ALA A 72 7.29 3.87 -11.98
C ALA A 72 6.02 4.60 -12.46
N LEU A 73 4.93 3.86 -12.59
CA LEU A 73 3.63 4.36 -13.01
C LEU A 73 2.69 4.48 -11.81
N VAL A 74 1.58 5.19 -12.01
CA VAL A 74 0.54 5.34 -10.99
C VAL A 74 -0.42 4.16 -11.03
N LEU A 75 -0.74 3.62 -9.86
CA LEU A 75 -1.79 2.62 -9.67
C LEU A 75 -3.08 3.33 -9.25
N GLY A 76 -4.18 3.04 -9.92
CA GLY A 76 -5.48 3.62 -9.58
C GLY A 76 -6.44 3.62 -10.75
N THR A 77 -7.56 4.32 -10.57
CA THR A 77 -8.57 4.51 -11.62
C THR A 77 -8.05 5.41 -12.74
N GLN A 78 -8.69 5.36 -13.90
CA GLN A 78 -8.33 6.24 -15.02
C GLN A 78 -8.48 7.72 -14.66
N GLN A 79 -9.52 8.06 -13.91
CA GLN A 79 -9.72 9.42 -13.41
C GLN A 79 -8.57 9.86 -12.49
N PHE A 80 -8.18 9.03 -11.54
CA PHE A 80 -7.06 9.32 -10.64
C PHE A 80 -5.74 9.51 -11.41
N LYS A 81 -5.47 8.66 -12.39
CA LYS A 81 -4.28 8.78 -13.25
C LYS A 81 -4.27 10.10 -14.00
N THR A 82 -5.42 10.52 -14.56
CA THR A 82 -5.56 11.81 -15.26
C THR A 82 -5.30 12.98 -14.31
N GLU A 83 -5.85 12.93 -13.10
CA GLU A 83 -5.63 13.98 -12.09
C GLU A 83 -4.15 14.10 -11.71
N VAL A 84 -3.46 12.98 -11.51
CA VAL A 84 -2.02 12.97 -11.19
C VAL A 84 -1.20 13.52 -12.36
N GLU A 85 -1.52 13.16 -13.61
CA GLU A 85 -0.83 13.70 -14.80
C GLU A 85 -0.97 15.22 -14.89
N VAL A 86 -2.18 15.76 -14.63
CA VAL A 86 -2.44 17.19 -14.64
C VAL A 86 -1.66 17.91 -13.53
N LEU A 87 -1.66 17.36 -12.32
CA LEU A 87 -1.01 17.97 -11.16
C LEU A 87 0.51 17.93 -11.24
N THR A 88 1.08 16.86 -11.77
CA THR A 88 2.54 16.65 -11.77
C THR A 88 3.19 17.01 -13.11
N GLY A 89 2.43 17.12 -14.18
CA GLY A 89 2.95 17.29 -15.54
C GLY A 89 3.74 16.09 -16.06
N ARG A 90 3.64 14.94 -15.39
CA ARG A 90 4.35 13.70 -15.75
C ARG A 90 3.38 12.66 -16.26
N ARG A 91 3.81 11.88 -17.27
CA ARG A 91 3.05 10.74 -17.72
C ARG A 91 3.09 9.60 -16.69
N VAL A 92 1.92 9.10 -16.31
CA VAL A 92 1.76 8.01 -15.34
C VAL A 92 1.18 6.73 -15.97
N ARG A 93 0.96 6.74 -17.29
CA ARG A 93 0.47 5.62 -18.08
C ARG A 93 1.57 5.06 -18.98
N PRO A 94 1.50 3.76 -19.37
CA PRO A 94 2.46 3.20 -20.31
C PRO A 94 2.49 3.98 -21.62
N ALA A 95 3.68 4.24 -22.14
CA ALA A 95 3.83 4.81 -23.47
C ALA A 95 3.62 3.74 -24.53
N ARG A 96 2.86 4.09 -25.56
CA ARG A 96 2.80 3.25 -26.75
C ARG A 96 4.15 3.31 -27.45
N ARG A 97 4.81 2.15 -27.60
CA ARG A 97 6.06 2.06 -28.36
C ARG A 97 5.79 2.43 -29.81
N LYS A 98 6.36 3.53 -30.28
CA LYS A 98 6.34 3.87 -31.71
C LYS A 98 7.15 2.81 -32.45
N ARG A 99 6.52 2.17 -33.43
CA ARG A 99 7.23 1.27 -34.36
C ARG A 99 8.17 2.16 -35.19
N LYS A 100 9.48 1.85 -35.18
CA LYS A 100 10.38 2.52 -36.13
C LYS A 100 9.88 2.20 -37.55
N SER A 101 9.52 3.24 -38.29
CA SER A 101 9.31 3.09 -39.72
C SER A 101 10.64 2.78 -40.38
N VAL A 102 10.65 1.74 -41.18
CA VAL A 102 11.83 1.31 -41.96
C VAL A 102 11.97 2.21 -43.17
#